data_3fc669cced951e43510b11c259758994
#
_entry.id   3fc669cced951e43510b11c259758994
#
_cell.length_a   1.000
_cell.length_b   1.000
_cell.length_c   1.000
_cell.angle_alpha   90.00
_cell.angle_beta   90.00
_cell.angle_gamma   90.00
#
_symmetry.space_group_name_H-M   'P 1'
#
loop_
_entity.id
_entity.type
_entity.pdbx_description
1 polymer ?
#
loop_
_entity_poly.entity_id
_entity_poly.type
_entity_poly.pdbx_seq_one_letter_code
_entity_poly.pdbx_strand_id
1 'polypeptide(L)'
;SIYGRKELSFSQVRAFKEAGYRTIFLTGCPEPWRQINDTFKFYGFEEIYGQAAIGEKFPNAEKSPWGIGDKWMFKFAEDLLKEAEGTGRPVFIMMLSTTNHPPFKVPDGEQVSKVDISKLPKTINLEGSYDGNMEMLLKTYQYAANSLGNFILDLRNKGWLKNTIVAATGDHNARMRY
;
A
#
# COMPACT_ATOMS: atom_id res chain seq x y z
N SER A 1 -4.68 11.69 -22.14
CA SER A 1 -5.31 10.38 -22.05
C SER A 1 -4.33 9.29 -22.42
N ILE A 2 -4.21 8.24 -21.60
CA ILE A 2 -3.41 7.04 -21.92
C ILE A 2 -4.18 6.05 -22.81
N TYR A 3 -5.45 6.34 -23.11
CA TYR A 3 -6.26 5.52 -24.00
C TYR A 3 -5.63 5.45 -25.39
N GLY A 4 -5.48 4.23 -25.91
CA GLY A 4 -4.87 3.96 -27.22
C GLY A 4 -3.34 4.01 -27.27
N ARG A 5 -2.66 4.19 -26.14
CA ARG A 5 -1.20 4.04 -26.07
C ARG A 5 -0.82 2.56 -25.95
N LYS A 6 0.22 2.17 -26.64
CA LYS A 6 0.87 0.87 -26.41
C LYS A 6 1.57 0.91 -25.04
N GLU A 7 1.83 -0.28 -24.47
CA GLU A 7 2.66 -0.39 -23.27
C GLU A 7 3.96 0.44 -23.39
N LEU A 8 4.46 0.96 -22.28
CA LEU A 8 5.76 1.63 -22.26
C LEU A 8 6.83 0.69 -22.83
N SER A 9 7.65 1.19 -23.72
CA SER A 9 8.77 0.42 -24.29
C SER A 9 9.78 -0.01 -23.23
N PHE A 10 9.89 0.75 -22.13
CA PHE A 10 10.75 0.46 -20.99
C PHE A 10 10.06 0.85 -19.68
N SER A 11 10.13 -0.03 -18.70
CA SER A 11 9.80 0.24 -17.29
C SER A 11 10.52 -0.78 -16.40
N GLN A 12 10.72 -0.46 -15.13
CA GLN A 12 11.26 -1.43 -14.17
C GLN A 12 10.38 -2.68 -14.09
N VAL A 13 9.07 -2.51 -14.16
CA VAL A 13 8.11 -3.63 -14.14
C VAL A 13 8.35 -4.58 -15.32
N ARG A 14 8.57 -4.03 -16.53
CA ARG A 14 8.90 -4.83 -17.70
C ARG A 14 10.18 -5.62 -17.52
N ALA A 15 11.21 -5.01 -16.95
CA ALA A 15 12.47 -5.72 -16.70
C ALA A 15 12.26 -6.94 -15.79
N PHE A 16 11.43 -6.82 -14.74
CA PHE A 16 11.05 -7.97 -13.92
C PHE A 16 10.25 -9.01 -14.70
N LYS A 17 9.29 -8.58 -15.52
CA LYS A 17 8.49 -9.48 -16.36
C LYS A 17 9.36 -10.26 -17.36
N GLU A 18 10.29 -9.58 -18.04
CA GLU A 18 11.24 -10.18 -18.97
C GLU A 18 12.22 -11.14 -18.28
N ALA A 19 12.53 -10.88 -17.00
CA ALA A 19 13.29 -11.79 -16.14
C ALA A 19 12.48 -12.99 -15.61
N GLY A 20 11.21 -13.15 -16.03
CA GLY A 20 10.36 -14.28 -15.68
C GLY A 20 9.50 -14.08 -14.42
N TYR A 21 9.55 -12.92 -13.80
CA TYR A 21 8.72 -12.64 -12.61
C TYR A 21 7.23 -12.50 -12.97
N ARG A 22 6.36 -12.98 -12.11
CA ARG A 22 4.95 -12.59 -12.05
C ARG A 22 4.90 -11.16 -11.53
N THR A 23 4.33 -10.22 -12.26
CA THR A 23 4.32 -8.79 -11.90
C THR A 23 2.94 -8.34 -11.47
N ILE A 24 2.81 -7.89 -10.23
CA ILE A 24 1.54 -7.59 -9.56
C ILE A 24 1.56 -6.16 -9.02
N PHE A 25 0.51 -5.39 -9.32
CA PHE A 25 0.19 -4.16 -8.59
C PHE A 25 -0.93 -4.43 -7.60
N LEU A 26 -0.74 -4.04 -6.35
CA LEU A 26 -1.68 -4.26 -5.25
C LEU A 26 -1.96 -2.95 -4.50
N THR A 27 -3.23 -2.65 -4.29
CA THR A 27 -3.64 -1.47 -3.51
C THR A 27 -4.96 -1.71 -2.80
N GLY A 28 -5.20 -0.99 -1.70
CA GLY A 28 -6.51 -0.95 -1.05
C GLY A 28 -7.54 -0.11 -1.81
N CYS A 29 -7.13 0.73 -2.79
CA CYS A 29 -8.02 1.61 -3.54
C CYS A 29 -9.06 0.85 -4.38
N PRO A 30 -10.25 1.47 -4.64
CA PRO A 30 -11.13 1.00 -5.67
C PRO A 30 -10.44 1.02 -7.04
N GLU A 31 -10.55 -0.04 -7.82
CA GLU A 31 -9.89 -0.20 -9.12
C GLU A 31 -10.26 0.89 -10.16
N PRO A 32 -11.52 1.43 -10.19
CA PRO A 32 -11.86 2.54 -11.08
C PRO A 32 -11.17 3.87 -10.74
N TRP A 33 -10.64 4.00 -9.52
CA TRP A 33 -9.99 5.23 -9.11
C TRP A 33 -8.76 5.52 -9.97
N ARG A 34 -8.72 6.72 -10.58
CA ARG A 34 -7.66 7.15 -11.51
C ARG A 34 -7.31 6.14 -12.61
N GLN A 35 -8.26 5.29 -13.00
CA GLN A 35 -8.04 4.29 -14.05
C GLN A 35 -6.83 3.37 -13.72
N ILE A 36 -6.76 2.91 -12.46
CA ILE A 36 -5.65 2.09 -11.96
C ILE A 36 -5.37 0.92 -12.90
N ASN A 37 -6.42 0.18 -13.31
CA ASN A 37 -6.26 -0.98 -14.19
C ASN A 37 -5.55 -0.64 -15.51
N ASP A 38 -5.97 0.41 -16.18
CA ASP A 38 -5.38 0.79 -17.48
C ASP A 38 -3.97 1.36 -17.30
N THR A 39 -3.79 2.17 -16.26
CA THR A 39 -2.51 2.82 -15.97
C THR A 39 -1.44 1.79 -15.66
N PHE A 40 -1.70 0.84 -14.77
CA PHE A 40 -0.68 -0.11 -14.35
C PHE A 40 -0.46 -1.24 -15.36
N LYS A 41 -1.47 -1.62 -16.15
CA LYS A 41 -1.26 -2.45 -17.34
C LYS A 41 -0.34 -1.78 -18.35
N PHE A 42 -0.50 -0.47 -18.56
CA PHE A 42 0.39 0.31 -19.43
C PHE A 42 1.84 0.30 -18.94
N TYR A 43 2.09 0.24 -17.64
CA TYR A 43 3.43 0.07 -17.06
C TYR A 43 3.97 -1.36 -17.16
N GLY A 44 3.15 -2.33 -17.52
CA GLY A 44 3.57 -3.72 -17.77
C GLY A 44 3.22 -4.71 -16.66
N PHE A 45 2.39 -4.32 -15.68
CA PHE A 45 1.90 -5.28 -14.68
C PHE A 45 0.96 -6.30 -15.33
N GLU A 46 1.16 -7.58 -15.00
CA GLU A 46 0.31 -8.68 -15.48
C GLU A 46 -1.02 -8.73 -14.73
N GLU A 47 -0.95 -8.44 -13.43
CA GLU A 47 -2.10 -8.52 -12.53
C GLU A 47 -2.23 -7.24 -11.70
N ILE A 48 -3.47 -6.87 -11.45
CA ILE A 48 -3.82 -5.68 -10.67
C ILE A 48 -4.92 -6.07 -9.71
N TYR A 49 -4.65 -5.90 -8.42
CA TYR A 49 -5.60 -6.17 -7.36
C TYR A 49 -5.89 -4.90 -6.57
N GLY A 50 -7.15 -4.62 -6.37
CA GLY A 50 -7.62 -3.47 -5.61
C GLY A 50 -8.63 -3.88 -4.55
N GLN A 51 -9.45 -2.92 -4.15
CA GLN A 51 -10.46 -3.07 -3.11
C GLN A 51 -11.42 -4.25 -3.35
N ALA A 52 -11.82 -4.49 -4.60
CA ALA A 52 -12.78 -5.55 -4.90
C ALA A 52 -12.20 -6.93 -4.59
N ALA A 53 -11.00 -7.23 -5.09
CA ALA A 53 -10.33 -8.50 -4.85
C ALA A 53 -10.01 -8.73 -3.37
N ILE A 54 -9.52 -7.69 -2.68
CA ILE A 54 -9.24 -7.79 -1.23
C ILE A 54 -10.53 -8.01 -0.46
N GLY A 55 -11.62 -7.27 -0.79
CA GLY A 55 -12.91 -7.38 -0.11
C GLY A 55 -13.63 -8.71 -0.36
N GLU A 56 -13.45 -9.32 -1.53
CA GLU A 56 -13.95 -10.67 -1.80
C GLU A 56 -13.27 -11.71 -0.89
N LYS A 57 -11.97 -11.61 -0.74
CA LYS A 57 -11.20 -12.53 0.11
C LYS A 57 -11.40 -12.28 1.60
N PHE A 58 -11.54 -11.03 1.99
CA PHE A 58 -11.72 -10.60 3.38
C PHE A 58 -13.03 -9.81 3.53
N PRO A 59 -14.19 -10.47 3.56
CA PRO A 59 -15.51 -9.79 3.59
C PRO A 59 -15.71 -8.87 4.79
N ASN A 60 -15.00 -9.13 5.88
CA ASN A 60 -15.04 -8.32 7.10
C ASN A 60 -14.02 -7.17 7.11
N ALA A 61 -13.26 -6.99 6.02
CA ALA A 61 -12.31 -5.89 5.92
C ALA A 61 -13.05 -4.56 5.85
N GLU A 62 -12.71 -3.67 6.76
CA GLU A 62 -13.32 -2.36 6.81
C GLU A 62 -12.93 -1.51 5.60
N LYS A 63 -13.91 -0.76 5.12
CA LYS A 63 -13.75 0.17 3.99
C LYS A 63 -13.70 1.61 4.51
N SER A 64 -12.71 2.34 4.06
CA SER A 64 -12.59 3.78 4.19
C SER A 64 -13.03 4.47 2.88
N PRO A 65 -13.11 5.80 2.84
CA PRO A 65 -13.32 6.52 1.58
C PRO A 65 -12.25 6.22 0.52
N TRP A 66 -11.09 5.74 0.92
CA TRP A 66 -9.95 5.41 0.04
C TRP A 66 -9.81 3.92 -0.25
N GLY A 67 -10.71 3.10 0.28
CA GLY A 67 -10.72 1.67 0.07
C GLY A 67 -10.47 0.87 1.35
N ILE A 68 -9.85 -0.28 1.20
CA ILE A 68 -9.56 -1.21 2.30
C ILE A 68 -8.23 -0.84 2.96
N GLY A 69 -8.18 -0.90 4.29
CA GLY A 69 -7.01 -0.54 5.09
C GLY A 69 -5.77 -1.41 4.83
N ASP A 70 -4.60 -0.82 5.06
CA ASP A 70 -3.29 -1.38 4.73
C ASP A 70 -3.04 -2.78 5.31
N LYS A 71 -3.54 -3.08 6.51
CA LYS A 71 -3.46 -4.40 7.14
C LYS A 71 -3.98 -5.53 6.23
N TRP A 72 -5.12 -5.31 5.59
CA TRP A 72 -5.74 -6.31 4.72
C TRP A 72 -5.05 -6.41 3.37
N MET A 73 -4.53 -5.30 2.86
CA MET A 73 -3.69 -5.28 1.68
C MET A 73 -2.42 -6.13 1.91
N PHE A 74 -1.75 -5.97 3.06
CA PHE A 74 -0.59 -6.78 3.40
C PHE A 74 -0.92 -8.26 3.60
N LYS A 75 -2.07 -8.58 4.19
CA LYS A 75 -2.52 -9.99 4.27
C LYS A 75 -2.79 -10.59 2.89
N PHE A 76 -3.36 -9.82 1.97
CA PHE A 76 -3.54 -10.27 0.60
C PHE A 76 -2.19 -10.51 -0.09
N ALA A 77 -1.19 -9.64 0.15
CA ALA A 77 0.17 -9.84 -0.34
C ALA A 77 0.82 -11.14 0.18
N GLU A 78 0.59 -11.50 1.44
CA GLU A 78 1.06 -12.79 1.99
C GLU A 78 0.49 -14.00 1.25
N ASP A 79 -0.79 -13.94 0.88
CA ASP A 79 -1.40 -15.01 0.11
C ASP A 79 -0.81 -15.12 -1.30
N LEU A 80 -0.54 -13.98 -1.96
CA LEU A 80 0.15 -13.95 -3.25
C LEU A 80 1.58 -14.53 -3.17
N LEU A 81 2.31 -14.22 -2.10
CA LEU A 81 3.64 -14.79 -1.85
C LEU A 81 3.57 -16.30 -1.62
N LYS A 82 2.58 -16.77 -0.88
CA LYS A 82 2.35 -18.21 -0.66
C LYS A 82 2.02 -18.94 -1.97
N GLU A 83 1.22 -18.35 -2.83
CA GLU A 83 0.95 -18.88 -4.17
C GLU A 83 2.23 -18.97 -5.00
N ALA A 84 3.08 -17.94 -4.95
CA ALA A 84 4.34 -17.90 -5.68
C ALA A 84 5.30 -19.02 -5.23
N GLU A 85 5.39 -19.29 -3.93
CA GLU A 85 6.17 -20.44 -3.42
C GLU A 85 5.68 -21.77 -4.02
N GLY A 86 4.36 -21.96 -4.12
CA GLY A 86 3.78 -23.17 -4.68
C GLY A 86 4.05 -23.37 -6.18
N THR A 87 4.24 -22.29 -6.93
CA THR A 87 4.48 -22.33 -8.38
C THR A 87 5.96 -22.32 -8.74
N GLY A 88 6.84 -21.94 -7.83
CA GLY A 88 8.26 -21.72 -8.09
C GLY A 88 8.58 -20.54 -9.00
N ARG A 89 7.57 -19.77 -9.43
CA ARG A 89 7.76 -18.55 -10.24
C ARG A 89 8.00 -17.36 -9.31
N PRO A 90 9.11 -16.61 -9.44
CA PRO A 90 9.35 -15.45 -8.61
C PRO A 90 8.29 -14.37 -8.87
N VAL A 91 8.00 -13.57 -7.84
CA VAL A 91 6.98 -12.52 -7.92
C VAL A 91 7.57 -11.15 -7.60
N PHE A 92 7.16 -10.14 -8.36
CA PHE A 92 7.38 -8.74 -8.07
C PHE A 92 6.03 -8.10 -7.74
N ILE A 93 5.87 -7.66 -6.49
CA ILE A 93 4.65 -7.01 -6.01
C ILE A 93 4.97 -5.55 -5.69
N MET A 94 4.36 -4.62 -6.41
CA MET A 94 4.35 -3.21 -6.07
C MET A 94 3.07 -2.90 -5.30
N MET A 95 3.21 -2.37 -4.09
CA MET A 95 2.07 -2.05 -3.22
C MET A 95 1.94 -0.55 -3.02
N LEU A 96 0.69 -0.05 -3.08
CA LEU A 96 0.37 1.33 -2.73
C LEU A 96 -0.60 1.33 -1.55
N SER A 97 -0.11 1.74 -0.38
CA SER A 97 -0.92 1.89 0.83
C SER A 97 -1.85 3.11 0.73
N THR A 98 -2.94 3.10 1.47
CA THR A 98 -4.00 4.10 1.33
C THR A 98 -4.46 4.72 2.63
N THR A 99 -4.16 4.12 3.78
CA THR A 99 -4.75 4.56 5.05
C THR A 99 -4.19 5.89 5.53
N ASN A 100 -2.91 6.18 5.27
CA ASN A 100 -2.31 7.47 5.64
C ASN A 100 -2.62 8.56 4.60
N HIS A 101 -3.91 8.78 4.35
CA HIS A 101 -4.42 9.78 3.40
C HIS A 101 -5.61 10.55 4.03
N PRO A 102 -5.81 11.85 3.75
CA PRO A 102 -6.99 12.57 4.22
C PRO A 102 -8.29 11.82 3.89
N PRO A 103 -9.27 11.74 4.79
CA PRO A 103 -9.43 12.46 6.07
C PRO A 103 -8.68 11.85 7.28
N PHE A 104 -7.65 11.05 7.10
CA PHE A 104 -6.84 10.45 8.16
C PHE A 104 -7.65 9.67 9.20
N LYS A 105 -8.38 8.69 8.76
CA LYS A 105 -9.17 7.81 9.65
C LYS A 105 -8.45 6.48 9.85
N VAL A 106 -8.11 6.16 11.10
CA VAL A 106 -7.70 4.80 11.47
C VAL A 106 -8.92 3.89 11.32
N PRO A 107 -8.80 2.70 10.69
CA PRO A 107 -9.91 1.76 10.58
C PRO A 107 -10.52 1.43 11.93
N ASP A 108 -11.87 1.28 11.98
CA ASP A 108 -12.58 1.01 13.21
C ASP A 108 -12.11 -0.34 13.81
N GLY A 109 -12.01 -0.42 15.13
CA GLY A 109 -11.48 -1.60 15.81
C GLY A 109 -9.96 -1.74 15.84
N GLU A 110 -9.21 -0.97 15.04
CA GLU A 110 -7.76 -0.98 15.09
C GLU A 110 -7.24 -0.05 16.19
N GLN A 111 -6.23 -0.53 16.92
CA GLN A 111 -5.64 0.24 18.01
C GLN A 111 -4.31 0.85 17.59
N VAL A 112 -4.15 2.11 17.93
CA VAL A 112 -2.89 2.84 17.83
C VAL A 112 -2.57 3.48 19.15
N SER A 113 -1.29 3.69 19.44
CA SER A 113 -0.87 4.34 20.68
C SER A 113 -1.37 5.78 20.71
N LYS A 114 -1.59 6.29 21.94
CA LYS A 114 -1.95 7.68 22.13
C LYS A 114 -0.83 8.59 21.58
N VAL A 115 -1.22 9.53 20.75
CA VAL A 115 -0.33 10.56 20.23
C VAL A 115 -0.46 11.82 21.11
N ASP A 116 0.67 12.27 21.62
CA ASP A 116 0.74 13.53 22.40
C ASP A 116 1.36 14.63 21.53
N ILE A 117 0.50 15.39 20.87
CA ILE A 117 0.93 16.48 19.98
C ILE A 117 1.61 17.63 20.71
N SER A 118 1.45 17.75 22.03
CA SER A 118 2.10 18.80 22.83
C SER A 118 3.63 18.66 22.87
N LYS A 119 4.12 17.45 22.59
CA LYS A 119 5.55 17.12 22.55
C LYS A 119 6.19 17.35 21.18
N LEU A 120 5.41 17.75 20.18
CA LEU A 120 5.97 18.07 18.87
C LEU A 120 6.83 19.34 18.96
N PRO A 121 7.91 19.41 18.16
CA PRO A 121 8.72 20.63 18.08
C PRO A 121 7.86 21.83 17.69
N LYS A 122 8.06 22.95 18.35
CA LYS A 122 7.33 24.21 18.07
C LYS A 122 7.55 24.76 16.67
N THR A 123 8.59 24.27 15.99
CA THR A 123 8.89 24.60 14.59
C THR A 123 7.95 23.94 13.60
N ILE A 124 7.19 22.91 14.03
CA ILE A 124 6.18 22.28 13.18
C ILE A 124 4.98 23.23 13.13
N ASN A 125 4.80 23.86 11.98
CA ASN A 125 3.60 24.68 11.75
C ASN A 125 2.40 23.77 11.55
N LEU A 126 1.52 23.72 12.54
CA LEU A 126 0.27 22.95 12.51
C LEU A 126 -0.83 23.70 11.73
N GLU A 127 -0.64 25.01 11.47
CA GLU A 127 -1.58 25.83 10.69
C GLU A 127 -1.42 25.49 9.20
N GLY A 128 -2.50 24.98 8.61
CA GLY A 128 -2.53 24.62 7.18
C GLY A 128 -2.12 23.20 6.84
N SER A 129 -1.83 22.34 7.83
CA SER A 129 -1.78 20.90 7.63
C SER A 129 -3.18 20.34 7.66
N TYR A 130 -3.70 19.92 6.50
CA TYR A 130 -4.93 19.15 6.32
C TYR A 130 -5.96 19.29 7.46
N ASP A 131 -6.76 20.35 7.45
CA ASP A 131 -7.86 20.62 8.39
C ASP A 131 -7.47 20.65 9.88
N GLY A 132 -6.20 20.87 10.22
CA GLY A 132 -5.74 21.04 11.59
C GLY A 132 -5.68 19.76 12.43
N ASN A 133 -5.88 18.58 11.84
CA ASN A 133 -5.94 17.33 12.59
C ASN A 133 -4.61 16.54 12.58
N MET A 134 -3.56 17.14 13.13
CA MET A 134 -2.24 16.50 13.26
C MET A 134 -2.28 15.19 14.04
N GLU A 135 -3.13 15.13 15.07
CA GLU A 135 -3.26 13.89 15.87
C GLU A 135 -3.75 12.72 15.01
N MET A 136 -4.76 12.96 14.16
CA MET A 136 -5.30 11.92 13.28
C MET A 136 -4.30 11.53 12.20
N LEU A 137 -3.57 12.48 11.63
CA LEU A 137 -2.49 12.21 10.69
C LEU A 137 -1.43 11.30 11.32
N LEU A 138 -0.97 11.62 12.51
CA LEU A 138 0.05 10.82 13.21
C LEU A 138 -0.48 9.43 13.62
N LYS A 139 -1.75 9.33 13.98
CA LYS A 139 -2.40 8.04 14.26
C LYS A 139 -2.48 7.15 13.01
N THR A 140 -2.88 7.71 11.87
CA THR A 140 -2.94 6.94 10.61
C THR A 140 -1.54 6.58 10.10
N TYR A 141 -0.57 7.47 10.27
CA TYR A 141 0.83 7.16 9.97
C TYR A 141 1.33 5.99 10.83
N GLN A 142 1.04 6.01 12.15
CA GLN A 142 1.39 4.93 13.06
C GLN A 142 0.72 3.61 12.65
N TYR A 143 -0.56 3.64 12.30
CA TYR A 143 -1.28 2.47 11.81
C TYR A 143 -0.64 1.89 10.55
N ALA A 144 -0.35 2.73 9.55
CA ALA A 144 0.29 2.31 8.31
C ALA A 144 1.68 1.70 8.56
N ALA A 145 2.49 2.37 9.40
CA ALA A 145 3.81 1.89 9.79
C ALA A 145 3.75 0.55 10.55
N ASN A 146 2.80 0.41 11.49
CA ASN A 146 2.59 -0.84 12.22
C ASN A 146 2.11 -1.96 11.30
N SER A 147 1.24 -1.67 10.33
CA SER A 147 0.76 -2.64 9.36
C SER A 147 1.91 -3.19 8.51
N LEU A 148 2.79 -2.33 8.03
CA LEU A 148 4.00 -2.73 7.33
C LEU A 148 4.96 -3.52 8.24
N GLY A 149 5.17 -3.04 9.47
CA GLY A 149 6.04 -3.71 10.44
C GLY A 149 5.56 -5.14 10.75
N ASN A 150 4.27 -5.31 10.98
CA ASN A 150 3.67 -6.63 11.23
C ASN A 150 3.82 -7.55 10.01
N PHE A 151 3.58 -7.03 8.80
CA PHE A 151 3.81 -7.80 7.58
C PHE A 151 5.25 -8.31 7.48
N ILE A 152 6.26 -7.45 7.72
CA ILE A 152 7.67 -7.85 7.71
C ILE A 152 7.96 -8.91 8.79
N LEU A 153 7.38 -8.74 9.99
CA LEU A 153 7.52 -9.73 11.07
C LEU A 153 6.91 -11.08 10.69
N ASP A 154 5.75 -11.08 10.04
CA ASP A 154 5.09 -12.29 9.58
C ASP A 154 5.90 -13.00 8.50
N LEU A 155 6.45 -12.27 7.52
CA LEU A 155 7.37 -12.82 6.53
C LEU A 155 8.61 -13.44 7.19
N ARG A 156 9.18 -12.76 8.19
CA ARG A 156 10.32 -13.29 8.95
C ARG A 156 9.97 -14.57 9.68
N ASN A 157 8.85 -14.59 10.40
CA ASN A 157 8.41 -15.75 11.18
C ASN A 157 8.11 -16.97 10.30
N LYS A 158 7.62 -16.74 9.07
CA LYS A 158 7.41 -17.78 8.05
C LYS A 158 8.71 -18.22 7.34
N GLY A 159 9.82 -17.53 7.60
CA GLY A 159 11.11 -17.79 6.94
C GLY A 159 11.20 -17.26 5.50
N TRP A 160 10.22 -16.51 5.02
CA TRP A 160 10.14 -16.04 3.64
C TRP A 160 11.13 -14.94 3.31
N LEU A 161 11.62 -14.19 4.31
CA LEU A 161 12.66 -13.18 4.09
C LEU A 161 14.00 -13.74 3.60
N LYS A 162 14.18 -15.07 3.61
CA LYS A 162 15.39 -15.70 3.04
C LYS A 162 15.47 -15.47 1.52
N ASN A 163 14.33 -15.39 0.84
CA ASN A 163 14.23 -15.28 -0.60
C ASN A 163 13.39 -14.06 -1.04
N THR A 164 13.09 -13.14 -0.12
CA THR A 164 12.25 -11.97 -0.40
C THR A 164 12.98 -10.69 0.01
N ILE A 165 13.02 -9.73 -0.88
CA ILE A 165 13.48 -8.36 -0.60
C ILE A 165 12.25 -7.49 -0.40
N VAL A 166 12.19 -6.78 0.74
CA VAL A 166 11.17 -5.78 1.02
C VAL A 166 11.82 -4.40 0.96
N ALA A 167 11.30 -3.53 0.09
CA ALA A 167 11.69 -2.14 0.03
C ALA A 167 10.46 -1.25 0.28
N ALA A 168 10.60 -0.22 1.09
CA ALA A 168 9.54 0.73 1.38
C ALA A 168 10.04 2.17 1.28
N THR A 169 9.22 3.04 0.72
CA THR A 169 9.48 4.48 0.61
C THR A 169 8.17 5.25 0.68
N GLY A 170 8.24 6.52 1.06
CA GLY A 170 7.12 7.44 0.85
C GLY A 170 6.99 7.78 -0.65
N ASP A 171 5.76 7.96 -1.11
CA ASP A 171 5.45 8.39 -2.47
C ASP A 171 5.71 9.90 -2.66
N HIS A 172 5.45 10.69 -1.63
CA HIS A 172 5.74 12.12 -1.53
C HIS A 172 5.72 12.58 -0.07
N ASN A 173 6.29 13.73 0.20
CA ASN A 173 6.12 14.37 1.50
C ASN A 173 4.65 14.75 1.73
N ALA A 174 4.15 14.49 2.94
CA ALA A 174 2.94 15.16 3.38
C ALA A 174 3.16 16.66 3.18
N ARG A 175 2.13 17.38 2.68
CA ARG A 175 2.21 18.84 2.42
C ARG A 175 2.37 19.65 3.72
N MET A 176 3.19 19.17 4.64
CA MET A 176 3.58 19.89 5.84
C MET A 176 4.58 20.97 5.45
N ARG A 177 4.25 22.20 5.77
CA ARG A 177 5.21 23.30 5.71
C ARG A 177 6.06 23.22 6.98
N TYR A 178 7.32 22.91 6.81
CA TYR A 178 8.32 22.99 7.88
C TYR A 178 8.72 24.44 8.11
#